data_9df43f67be81262da66c6c08ec8c4f30
#
_entry.id   9df43f67be81262da66c6c08ec8c4f30
#
_cell.length_a   1.000
_cell.length_b   1.000
_cell.length_c   1.000
_cell.angle_alpha   90.00
_cell.angle_beta   90.00
_cell.angle_gamma   90.00
#
_symmetry.space_group_name_H-M   'P 1'
#
loop_
_entity.id
_entity.type
_entity.pdbx_description
1 polymer ?
#
loop_
_entity_poly.entity_id
_entity_poly.type
_entity_poly.pdbx_seq_one_letter_code
_entity_poly.pdbx_strand_id
1 'polypeptide(L)'
;MTVLAPAGISRTLRETNLRLQFWLDTLSGDTGHSQTVFARPQQIAGLLSELMHAGEWLRSLPNPSTPELRDELNAYRRNVERLRDLLPAIHTGLLRERARLEQERVRIASAADWARRSRETL
;
A
#
# COMPACT_ATOMS: atom_id res chain seq x y z
N MET A 1 6.43 -31.72 5.20
CA MET A 1 5.72 -30.78 4.33
C MET A 1 4.26 -30.73 4.75
N THR A 2 3.86 -29.65 5.39
CA THR A 2 2.48 -29.51 5.87
C THR A 2 1.59 -29.07 4.72
N VAL A 3 0.79 -29.99 4.23
CA VAL A 3 -0.28 -29.63 3.30
C VAL A 3 -1.40 -29.06 4.16
N LEU A 4 -1.71 -27.77 3.99
CA LEU A 4 -2.82 -27.15 4.67
C LEU A 4 -4.12 -27.83 4.24
N ALA A 5 -4.93 -28.22 5.22
CA ALA A 5 -6.28 -28.70 4.97
C ALA A 5 -7.08 -27.59 4.27
N PRO A 6 -8.10 -27.92 3.44
CA PRO A 6 -8.90 -26.89 2.75
C PRO A 6 -9.48 -25.84 3.70
N ALA A 7 -9.87 -26.21 4.91
CA ALA A 7 -10.35 -25.29 5.93
C ALA A 7 -9.24 -24.34 6.41
N GLY A 8 -8.01 -24.82 6.51
CA GLY A 8 -6.85 -24.02 6.88
C GLY A 8 -6.49 -23.01 5.79
N ILE A 9 -6.63 -23.40 4.52
CA ILE A 9 -6.40 -22.53 3.38
C ILE A 9 -7.40 -21.38 3.37
N SER A 10 -8.69 -21.69 3.55
CA SER A 10 -9.75 -20.67 3.62
C SER A 10 -9.52 -19.70 4.76
N ARG A 11 -9.10 -20.19 5.92
CA ARG A 11 -8.81 -19.34 7.07
C ARG A 11 -7.64 -18.41 6.80
N THR A 12 -6.56 -18.92 6.25
CA THR A 12 -5.37 -18.14 5.92
C THR A 12 -5.70 -17.07 4.91
N LEU A 13 -6.46 -17.39 3.89
CA LEU A 13 -6.88 -16.43 2.87
C LEU A 13 -7.83 -15.38 3.46
N ARG A 14 -8.73 -15.77 4.36
CA ARG A 14 -9.59 -14.83 5.07
C ARG A 14 -8.78 -13.81 5.88
N GLU A 15 -7.79 -14.28 6.62
CA GLU A 15 -6.91 -13.43 7.40
C GLU A 15 -6.15 -12.46 6.50
N THR A 16 -5.64 -12.95 5.37
CA THR A 16 -4.97 -12.11 4.37
C THR A 16 -5.93 -11.06 3.81
N ASN A 17 -7.16 -11.45 3.47
CA ASN A 17 -8.17 -10.51 2.96
C ASN A 17 -8.52 -9.45 3.99
N LEU A 18 -8.61 -9.80 5.27
CA LEU A 18 -8.88 -8.83 6.34
C LEU A 18 -7.73 -7.83 6.48
N ARG A 19 -6.47 -8.29 6.39
CA ARG A 19 -5.32 -7.40 6.43
C ARG A 19 -5.28 -6.47 5.22
N LEU A 20 -5.54 -7.00 4.02
CA LEU A 20 -5.62 -6.19 2.80
C LEU A 20 -6.73 -5.16 2.89
N GLN A 21 -7.90 -5.56 3.39
CA GLN A 21 -9.03 -4.67 3.57
C GLN A 21 -8.69 -3.54 4.56
N PHE A 22 -8.01 -3.87 5.64
CA PHE A 22 -7.55 -2.89 6.62
C PHE A 22 -6.60 -1.87 5.98
N TRP A 23 -5.61 -2.34 5.20
CA TRP A 23 -4.67 -1.46 4.50
C TRP A 23 -5.39 -0.56 3.50
N LEU A 24 -6.31 -1.12 2.72
CA LEU A 24 -7.06 -0.38 1.72
C LEU A 24 -7.99 0.65 2.36
N ASP A 25 -8.64 0.31 3.46
CA ASP A 25 -9.50 1.23 4.21
C ASP A 25 -8.68 2.37 4.81
N THR A 26 -7.50 2.07 5.32
CA THR A 26 -6.58 3.08 5.86
C THR A 26 -6.15 4.05 4.78
N LEU A 27 -5.81 3.55 3.60
CA LEU A 27 -5.41 4.38 2.46
C LEU A 27 -6.58 5.19 1.89
N SER A 28 -7.80 4.64 1.94
CA SER A 28 -9.00 5.30 1.42
C SER A 28 -9.63 6.28 2.41
N GLY A 29 -9.41 6.08 3.70
CA GLY A 29 -10.09 6.82 4.77
C GLY A 29 -9.86 8.33 4.74
N ASP A 30 -8.73 8.76 4.21
CA ASP A 30 -8.35 10.17 4.13
C ASP A 30 -8.76 10.82 2.82
N THR A 31 -9.43 10.09 1.93
CA THR A 31 -9.70 10.58 0.57
C THR A 31 -11.05 11.27 0.40
N GLY A 32 -11.82 11.50 1.44
CA GLY A 32 -13.21 12.00 1.43
C GLY A 32 -13.64 12.86 0.23
N HIS A 33 -12.80 13.76 -0.29
CA HIS A 33 -13.04 14.55 -1.50
C HIS A 33 -11.77 14.84 -2.28
N SER A 34 -10.66 14.24 -1.90
CA SER A 34 -9.36 14.47 -2.52
C SER A 34 -9.02 13.31 -3.45
N GLN A 35 -8.59 13.61 -4.66
CA GLN A 35 -8.08 12.62 -5.60
C GLN A 35 -6.68 12.14 -5.24
N THR A 36 -6.18 12.53 -4.08
CA THR A 36 -4.83 12.25 -3.62
C THR A 36 -4.88 11.40 -2.36
N VAL A 37 -4.18 10.27 -2.38
CA VAL A 37 -4.03 9.41 -1.22
C VAL A 37 -2.68 9.70 -0.57
N PHE A 38 -2.70 10.07 0.72
CA PHE A 38 -1.47 10.23 1.50
C PHE A 38 -1.10 8.88 2.09
N ALA A 39 -0.14 8.21 1.45
CA ALA A 39 0.37 6.93 1.92
C ALA A 39 1.85 7.06 2.21
N ARG A 40 2.25 6.56 3.37
CA ARG A 40 3.67 6.48 3.70
C ARG A 40 4.31 5.33 2.91
N PRO A 41 5.58 5.48 2.45
CA PRO A 41 6.25 4.41 1.71
C PRO A 41 6.23 3.06 2.43
N GLN A 42 6.32 3.07 3.76
CA GLN A 42 6.28 1.86 4.59
C GLN A 42 4.92 1.15 4.51
N GLN A 43 3.82 1.92 4.46
CA GLN A 43 2.47 1.37 4.31
C GLN A 43 2.31 0.70 2.96
N ILE A 44 2.81 1.34 1.91
CA ILE A 44 2.76 0.81 0.55
C ILE A 44 3.61 -0.46 0.45
N ALA A 45 4.82 -0.45 1.01
CA ALA A 45 5.70 -1.61 1.04
C ALA A 45 5.06 -2.79 1.77
N GLY A 46 4.39 -2.53 2.90
CA GLY A 46 3.67 -3.56 3.66
C GLY A 46 2.54 -4.16 2.86
N LEU A 47 1.74 -3.33 2.19
CA LEU A 47 0.65 -3.78 1.34
C LEU A 47 1.15 -4.63 0.17
N LEU A 48 2.20 -4.18 -0.53
CA LEU A 48 2.78 -4.90 -1.64
C LEU A 48 3.37 -6.24 -1.20
N SER A 49 4.04 -6.26 -0.03
CA SER A 49 4.59 -7.48 0.55
C SER A 49 3.49 -8.51 0.83
N GLU A 50 2.36 -8.08 1.41
CA GLU A 50 1.20 -8.95 1.64
C GLU A 50 0.65 -9.49 0.33
N LEU A 51 0.53 -8.66 -0.69
CA LEU A 51 0.02 -9.08 -2.00
C LEU A 51 0.94 -10.08 -2.67
N MET A 52 2.25 -9.85 -2.63
CA MET A 52 3.22 -10.77 -3.22
C MET A 52 3.22 -12.11 -2.51
N HIS A 53 3.15 -12.10 -1.19
CA HIS A 53 3.09 -13.31 -0.38
C HIS A 53 1.84 -14.12 -0.69
N ALA A 54 0.70 -13.45 -0.72
CA ALA A 54 -0.58 -14.08 -1.06
C ALA A 54 -0.57 -14.62 -2.48
N GLY A 55 0.00 -13.88 -3.43
CA GLY A 55 0.09 -14.32 -4.82
C GLY A 55 0.92 -15.57 -5.00
N GLU A 56 2.08 -15.66 -4.34
CA GLU A 56 2.93 -16.85 -4.37
C GLU A 56 2.21 -18.06 -3.78
N TRP A 57 1.57 -17.85 -2.63
CA TRP A 57 0.82 -18.90 -1.94
C TRP A 57 -0.35 -19.39 -2.79
N LEU A 58 -1.10 -18.49 -3.42
CA LEU A 58 -2.25 -18.83 -4.27
C LEU A 58 -1.84 -19.62 -5.51
N ARG A 59 -0.66 -19.37 -6.06
CA ARG A 59 -0.15 -20.11 -7.22
C ARG A 59 0.10 -21.57 -6.91
N SER A 60 0.40 -21.89 -5.66
CA SER A 60 0.67 -23.27 -5.24
C SER A 60 -0.60 -24.05 -4.88
N LEU A 61 -1.76 -23.40 -4.88
CA LEU A 61 -3.01 -24.05 -4.53
C LEU A 61 -3.57 -24.89 -5.67
N PRO A 62 -4.12 -26.08 -5.37
CA PRO A 62 -4.94 -26.79 -6.34
C PRO A 62 -6.24 -26.04 -6.59
N ASN A 63 -6.97 -26.43 -7.62
CA ASN A 63 -8.25 -25.81 -7.97
C ASN A 63 -9.17 -25.73 -6.74
N PRO A 64 -9.80 -24.57 -6.49
CA PRO A 64 -10.69 -24.42 -5.33
C PRO A 64 -11.88 -25.35 -5.45
N SER A 65 -11.98 -26.28 -4.50
CA SER A 65 -13.02 -27.29 -4.48
C SER A 65 -14.14 -26.99 -3.50
N THR A 66 -13.96 -25.99 -2.62
CA THR A 66 -14.97 -25.63 -1.61
C THR A 66 -15.58 -24.26 -1.89
N PRO A 67 -16.89 -24.07 -1.61
CA PRO A 67 -17.53 -22.76 -1.77
C PRO A 67 -16.88 -21.67 -0.91
N GLU A 68 -16.42 -22.00 0.30
CA GLU A 68 -15.77 -21.05 1.20
C GLU A 68 -14.48 -20.51 0.61
N LEU A 69 -13.66 -21.41 0.06
CA LEU A 69 -12.41 -21.01 -0.59
C LEU A 69 -12.68 -20.14 -1.81
N ARG A 70 -13.72 -20.47 -2.58
CA ARG A 70 -14.13 -19.68 -3.74
C ARG A 70 -14.57 -18.29 -3.34
N ASP A 71 -15.33 -18.15 -2.24
CA ASP A 71 -15.76 -16.86 -1.72
C ASP A 71 -14.59 -16.00 -1.28
N GLU A 72 -13.60 -16.62 -0.61
CA GLU A 72 -12.39 -15.89 -0.19
C GLU A 72 -11.50 -15.48 -1.38
N LEU A 73 -11.44 -16.30 -2.42
CA LEU A 73 -10.75 -15.94 -3.66
C LEU A 73 -11.42 -14.77 -4.36
N ASN A 74 -12.75 -14.73 -4.35
CA ASN A 74 -13.51 -13.61 -4.89
C ASN A 74 -13.28 -12.33 -4.07
N ALA A 75 -13.20 -12.44 -2.75
CA ALA A 75 -12.88 -11.34 -1.86
C ALA A 75 -11.46 -10.81 -2.13
N TYR A 76 -10.50 -11.71 -2.32
CA TYR A 76 -9.13 -11.35 -2.68
C TYR A 76 -9.08 -10.58 -4.00
N ARG A 77 -9.81 -11.06 -5.01
CA ARG A 77 -9.91 -10.40 -6.31
C ARG A 77 -10.48 -8.99 -6.18
N ARG A 78 -11.53 -8.81 -5.38
CA ARG A 78 -12.11 -7.48 -5.13
C ARG A 78 -11.10 -6.55 -4.45
N ASN A 79 -10.32 -7.05 -3.51
CA ASN A 79 -9.28 -6.27 -2.85
C ASN A 79 -8.19 -5.84 -3.84
N VAL A 80 -7.77 -6.73 -4.72
CA VAL A 80 -6.78 -6.41 -5.77
C VAL A 80 -7.32 -5.36 -6.74
N GLU A 81 -8.57 -5.49 -7.16
CA GLU A 81 -9.23 -4.50 -8.03
C GLU A 81 -9.33 -3.14 -7.34
N ARG A 82 -9.69 -3.14 -6.06
CA ARG A 82 -9.76 -1.91 -5.26
C ARG A 82 -8.40 -1.23 -5.17
N LEU A 83 -7.34 -2.00 -4.95
CA LEU A 83 -5.97 -1.46 -4.97
C LEU A 83 -5.63 -0.87 -6.32
N ARG A 84 -5.95 -1.59 -7.42
CA ARG A 84 -5.71 -1.10 -8.77
C ARG A 84 -6.39 0.25 -8.99
N ASP A 85 -7.61 0.41 -8.50
CA ASP A 85 -8.35 1.65 -8.64
C ASP A 85 -7.75 2.79 -7.80
N LEU A 86 -7.08 2.47 -6.70
CA LEU A 86 -6.41 3.45 -5.84
C LEU A 86 -5.02 3.83 -6.33
N LEU A 87 -4.38 3.02 -7.17
CA LEU A 87 -3.01 3.25 -7.62
C LEU A 87 -2.78 4.63 -8.23
N PRO A 88 -3.65 5.18 -9.09
CA PRO A 88 -3.44 6.51 -9.63
C PRO A 88 -3.42 7.58 -8.54
N ALA A 89 -4.30 7.50 -7.55
CA ALA A 89 -4.35 8.44 -6.43
C ALA A 89 -3.12 8.30 -5.53
N ILE A 90 -2.66 7.09 -5.30
CA ILE A 90 -1.43 6.81 -4.53
C ILE A 90 -0.23 7.42 -5.26
N HIS A 91 -0.14 7.19 -6.57
CA HIS A 91 0.94 7.73 -7.40
C HIS A 91 0.96 9.27 -7.34
N THR A 92 -0.19 9.90 -7.50
CA THR A 92 -0.32 11.36 -7.40
C THR A 92 0.12 11.85 -6.03
N GLY A 93 -0.30 11.17 -4.96
CA GLY A 93 0.09 11.50 -3.59
C GLY A 93 1.60 11.41 -3.37
N LEU A 94 2.23 10.37 -3.88
CA LEU A 94 3.68 10.20 -3.79
C LEU A 94 4.44 11.29 -4.55
N LEU A 95 3.97 11.67 -5.74
CA LEU A 95 4.58 12.75 -6.52
C LEU A 95 4.46 14.09 -5.80
N ARG A 96 3.30 14.38 -5.20
CA ARG A 96 3.11 15.61 -4.43
C ARG A 96 4.00 15.65 -3.20
N GLU A 97 4.12 14.54 -2.49
CA GLU A 97 4.99 14.44 -1.32
C GLU A 97 6.46 14.63 -1.71
N ARG A 98 6.87 14.04 -2.83
CA ARG A 98 8.22 14.23 -3.37
C ARG A 98 8.47 15.69 -3.69
N ALA A 99 7.53 16.36 -4.35
CA ALA A 99 7.64 17.78 -4.69
C ALA A 99 7.72 18.63 -3.43
N ARG A 100 6.92 18.35 -2.41
CA ARG A 100 6.94 19.05 -1.13
C ARG A 100 8.31 18.93 -0.45
N LEU A 101 8.84 17.71 -0.41
CA LEU A 101 10.16 17.46 0.20
C LEU A 101 11.27 18.17 -0.58
N GLU A 102 11.19 18.19 -1.89
CA GLU A 102 12.17 18.90 -2.72
C GLU A 102 12.12 20.41 -2.49
N GLN A 103 10.94 21.00 -2.37
CA GLN A 103 10.77 22.40 -2.02
C GLN A 103 11.35 22.71 -0.65
N GLU A 104 11.11 21.83 0.33
CA GLU A 104 11.65 22.00 1.68
C GLU A 104 13.17 21.93 1.66
N ARG A 105 13.74 21.01 0.90
CA ARG A 105 15.18 20.89 0.72
C ARG A 105 15.79 22.15 0.13
N VAL A 106 15.15 22.72 -0.90
CA VAL A 106 15.60 23.95 -1.52
C VAL A 106 15.52 25.11 -0.54
N ARG A 107 14.46 25.18 0.26
CA ARG A 107 14.29 26.23 1.28
C ARG A 107 15.38 26.15 2.33
N ILE A 108 15.69 24.95 2.82
CA ILE A 108 16.74 24.73 3.82
C ILE A 108 18.10 25.13 3.24
N ALA A 109 18.39 24.71 2.02
CA ALA A 109 19.65 25.06 1.34
C ALA A 109 19.79 26.56 1.15
N SER A 110 18.72 27.26 0.77
CA SER A 110 18.71 28.71 0.61
C SER A 110 18.92 29.43 1.93
N ALA A 111 18.29 28.96 3.00
CA ALA A 111 18.45 29.54 4.33
C ALA A 111 19.89 29.37 4.85
N ALA A 112 20.46 28.19 4.64
CA ALA A 112 21.86 27.91 5.03
C ALA A 112 22.84 28.78 4.25
N ASP A 113 22.58 28.98 2.96
CA ASP A 113 23.40 29.83 2.09
C ASP A 113 23.31 31.30 2.53
N TRP A 114 22.12 31.78 2.84
CA TRP A 114 21.91 33.13 3.36
C TRP A 114 22.64 33.34 4.69
N ALA A 115 22.53 32.39 5.61
CA ALA A 115 23.21 32.46 6.91
C ALA A 115 24.73 32.51 6.75
N ARG A 116 25.30 31.77 5.81
CA ARG A 116 26.72 31.78 5.51
C ARG A 116 27.17 33.11 4.96
N ARG A 117 26.43 33.69 3.99
CA ARG A 117 26.73 35.02 3.44
C ARG A 117 26.65 36.10 4.49
N SER A 118 25.65 36.03 5.38
CA SER A 118 25.51 37.01 6.47
C SER A 118 26.70 37.00 7.41
N ARG A 119 27.32 35.85 7.65
CA ARG A 119 28.56 35.76 8.46
C ARG A 119 29.74 36.34 7.77
N GLU A 120 29.86 36.22 6.45
CA GLU A 120 30.95 36.76 5.67
C GLU A 120 30.90 38.26 5.56
N THR A 121 29.72 38.87 5.65
CA THR A 121 29.55 40.34 5.53
C THR A 121 29.61 41.11 6.85
N LEU A 122 29.72 40.42 7.97
CA LEU A 122 29.85 41.06 9.30
C LEU A 122 31.31 41.34 9.65
#